data_4694fefffb9b53fa6e2af9533c3f40af
#
_entry.id   4694fefffb9b53fa6e2af9533c3f40af
#
_cell.length_a   1.000
_cell.length_b   1.000
_cell.length_c   1.000
_cell.angle_alpha   90.00
_cell.angle_beta   90.00
_cell.angle_gamma   90.00
#
_symmetry.space_group_name_H-M   'P 1'
#
loop_
_entity.id
_entity.type
_entity.pdbx_description
1 polymer ?
#
loop_
_entity_poly.entity_id
_entity_poly.type
_entity_poly.pdbx_seq_one_letter_code
_entity_poly.pdbx_strand_id
1 'polypeptide(L)'
;GIIMERRLFTSESVTEGHPDKICDQVSDAILDALYEQDPYSRVACETLTNTGFVMVMGEITTKANIDIPQIVRNTVTTIGYDSSEKGFDGNTCAVMVALDKQSADIAMGVDKALEAKNGEEDDAAIDAIGAGDQGMMFGYATNETPELMPYPISLAHKLALQLTKVRKDGTLTSVSYTHLRAHETGRNL
;
A
#
# COMPACT_ATOMS: atom_id res chain seq x y z
N GLY A 1 -11.91 -35.84 -30.55
CA GLY A 1 -11.95 -35.52 -29.11
C GLY A 1 -11.27 -34.20 -28.90
N ILE A 2 -11.93 -33.25 -28.23
CA ILE A 2 -11.32 -31.97 -27.80
C ILE A 2 -10.32 -32.33 -26.73
N ILE A 3 -9.04 -32.18 -26.99
CA ILE A 3 -8.00 -32.27 -25.98
C ILE A 3 -8.12 -30.99 -25.15
N MET A 4 -8.71 -31.09 -23.97
CA MET A 4 -8.76 -29.99 -23.02
C MET A 4 -7.35 -29.84 -22.43
N GLU A 5 -6.61 -28.82 -22.87
CA GLU A 5 -5.31 -28.49 -22.35
C GLU A 5 -5.49 -28.03 -20.89
N ARG A 6 -4.89 -28.75 -19.96
CA ARG A 6 -4.92 -28.39 -18.54
C ARG A 6 -3.83 -27.35 -18.26
N ARG A 7 -4.24 -26.11 -18.00
CA ARG A 7 -3.35 -25.04 -17.56
C ARG A 7 -3.39 -24.91 -16.06
N LEU A 8 -2.22 -24.89 -15.45
CA LEU A 8 -2.08 -24.60 -14.01
C LEU A 8 -1.84 -23.11 -13.85
N PHE A 9 -2.55 -22.53 -12.89
CA PHE A 9 -2.39 -21.12 -12.51
C PHE A 9 -2.15 -21.05 -11.00
N THR A 10 -1.16 -20.25 -10.58
CA THR A 10 -0.79 -20.06 -9.18
C THR A 10 -0.79 -18.59 -8.83
N SER A 11 -1.03 -18.30 -7.57
CA SER A 11 -0.90 -16.96 -6.99
C SER A 11 -0.25 -17.07 -5.62
N GLU A 12 0.41 -16.01 -5.22
CA GLU A 12 1.04 -15.90 -3.90
C GLU A 12 0.66 -14.57 -3.24
N SER A 13 0.73 -14.54 -1.93
CA SER A 13 0.55 -13.36 -1.10
C SER A 13 1.54 -13.37 0.04
N VAL A 14 1.84 -12.20 0.58
CA VAL A 14 2.76 -12.03 1.69
C VAL A 14 2.03 -11.49 2.92
N THR A 15 2.60 -11.72 4.11
CA THR A 15 2.08 -11.15 5.36
C THR A 15 2.46 -9.67 5.50
N GLU A 16 1.88 -9.00 6.47
CA GLU A 16 2.06 -7.55 6.71
C GLU A 16 3.52 -7.11 6.95
N GLY A 17 4.38 -8.02 7.39
CA GLY A 17 5.80 -7.74 7.66
C GLY A 17 6.73 -7.88 6.46
N HIS A 18 6.22 -8.24 5.28
CA HIS A 18 7.00 -8.19 4.05
C HIS A 18 7.38 -6.76 3.68
N PRO A 19 8.59 -6.47 3.19
CA PRO A 19 9.03 -5.11 2.87
C PRO A 19 8.04 -4.33 2.00
N ASP A 20 7.51 -4.92 0.93
CA ASP A 20 6.54 -4.26 0.06
C ASP A 20 5.25 -3.90 0.81
N LYS A 21 4.75 -4.82 1.67
CA LYS A 21 3.57 -4.55 2.50
C LYS A 21 3.82 -3.50 3.57
N ILE A 22 5.03 -3.43 4.12
CA ILE A 22 5.43 -2.35 5.05
C ILE A 22 5.37 -1.01 4.31
N CYS A 23 5.92 -0.95 3.10
CA CYS A 23 5.92 0.26 2.28
C CYS A 23 4.49 0.72 1.97
N ASP A 24 3.62 -0.18 1.51
CA ASP A 24 2.21 0.12 1.25
C ASP A 24 1.52 0.67 2.50
N GLN A 25 1.66 -0.03 3.64
CA GLN A 25 1.02 0.37 4.90
C GLN A 25 1.52 1.73 5.41
N VAL A 26 2.80 2.05 5.24
CA VAL A 26 3.35 3.35 5.61
C VAL A 26 2.80 4.45 4.70
N SER A 27 2.80 4.23 3.39
CA SER A 27 2.24 5.21 2.43
C SER A 27 0.76 5.45 2.67
N ASP A 28 -0.02 4.40 2.92
CA ASP A 28 -1.46 4.48 3.25
C ASP A 28 -1.70 5.21 4.58
N ALA A 29 -0.92 4.91 5.62
CA ALA A 29 -1.06 5.59 6.92
C ALA A 29 -0.76 7.10 6.84
N ILE A 30 0.18 7.49 5.99
CA ILE A 30 0.47 8.90 5.72
C ILE A 30 -0.69 9.54 4.97
N LEU A 31 -1.22 8.88 3.94
CA LEU A 31 -2.38 9.35 3.17
C LEU A 31 -3.59 9.56 4.08
N ASP A 32 -3.90 8.58 4.93
CA ASP A 32 -5.02 8.65 5.88
C ASP A 32 -4.87 9.85 6.84
N ALA A 33 -3.68 10.03 7.41
CA ALA A 33 -3.41 11.14 8.33
C ALA A 33 -3.51 12.52 7.65
N LEU A 34 -3.17 12.60 6.37
CA LEU A 34 -3.32 13.83 5.58
C LEU A 34 -4.80 14.11 5.30
N TYR A 35 -5.56 13.11 4.86
CA TYR A 35 -6.98 13.26 4.51
C TYR A 35 -7.85 13.52 5.74
N GLU A 36 -7.47 13.06 6.91
CA GLU A 36 -8.15 13.38 8.16
C GLU A 36 -8.17 14.91 8.44
N GLN A 37 -7.09 15.62 8.06
CA GLN A 37 -6.94 17.06 8.28
C GLN A 37 -7.26 17.91 7.05
N ASP A 38 -6.98 17.40 5.85
CA ASP A 38 -7.19 18.10 4.57
C ASP A 38 -7.65 17.11 3.49
N PRO A 39 -8.98 16.95 3.29
CA PRO A 39 -9.54 16.05 2.28
C PRO A 39 -9.16 16.38 0.84
N TYR A 40 -8.62 17.56 0.60
CA TYR A 40 -8.18 18.03 -0.72
C TYR A 40 -6.66 17.89 -0.94
N SER A 41 -5.96 17.20 -0.04
CA SER A 41 -4.53 16.92 -0.21
C SER A 41 -4.25 16.21 -1.53
N ARG A 42 -3.17 16.60 -2.19
CA ARG A 42 -2.60 15.89 -3.35
C ARG A 42 -1.39 15.11 -2.84
N VAL A 43 -1.43 13.80 -2.96
CA VAL A 43 -0.47 12.92 -2.29
C VAL A 43 0.07 11.89 -3.28
N ALA A 44 1.34 12.04 -3.63
CA ALA A 44 2.15 11.02 -4.28
C ALA A 44 3.27 10.66 -3.28
N CYS A 45 3.00 9.67 -2.43
CA CYS A 45 3.87 9.29 -1.33
C CYS A 45 4.37 7.87 -1.53
N GLU A 46 5.65 7.75 -1.78
CA GLU A 46 6.35 6.49 -1.97
C GLU A 46 7.19 6.15 -0.74
N THR A 47 7.25 4.88 -0.42
CA THR A 47 8.04 4.38 0.71
C THR A 47 9.02 3.30 0.25
N LEU A 48 10.21 3.34 0.81
CA LEU A 48 11.24 2.33 0.64
C LEU A 48 11.68 1.85 2.02
N THR A 49 11.88 0.55 2.19
CA THR A 49 12.36 -0.02 3.45
C THR A 49 13.42 -1.08 3.24
N ASN A 50 14.30 -1.17 4.22
CA ASN A 50 15.23 -2.27 4.42
C ASN A 50 15.42 -2.46 5.93
N THR A 51 16.20 -3.45 6.35
CA THR A 51 16.47 -3.69 7.78
C THR A 51 16.97 -2.43 8.48
N GLY A 52 16.21 -1.99 9.49
CA GLY A 52 16.56 -0.83 10.30
C GLY A 52 16.38 0.54 9.65
N PHE A 53 15.75 0.62 8.47
CA PHE A 53 15.64 1.85 7.71
C PHE A 53 14.30 1.96 6.98
N VAL A 54 13.67 3.13 7.04
CA VAL A 54 12.50 3.51 6.23
C VAL A 54 12.75 4.89 5.61
N MET A 55 12.51 5.02 4.32
CA MET A 55 12.54 6.28 3.61
C MET A 55 11.17 6.57 3.00
N VAL A 56 10.67 7.77 3.24
CA VAL A 56 9.44 8.31 2.63
C VAL A 56 9.85 9.42 1.67
N MET A 57 9.39 9.33 0.44
CA MET A 57 9.71 10.30 -0.60
C MET A 57 8.51 10.57 -1.51
N GLY A 58 8.56 11.63 -2.29
CA GLY A 58 7.53 11.97 -3.27
C GLY A 58 7.13 13.43 -3.23
N GLU A 59 5.93 13.72 -3.74
CA GLU A 59 5.38 15.07 -3.78
C GLU A 59 4.03 15.11 -3.06
N ILE A 60 3.90 16.06 -2.15
CA ILE A 60 2.67 16.29 -1.37
C ILE A 60 2.31 17.78 -1.40
N THR A 61 1.07 18.07 -1.77
CA THR A 61 0.49 19.41 -1.64
C THR A 61 -0.69 19.32 -0.68
N THR A 62 -0.55 19.94 0.49
CA THR A 62 -1.54 19.84 1.58
C THR A 62 -1.51 21.06 2.48
N LYS A 63 -2.60 21.25 3.24
CA LYS A 63 -2.68 22.18 4.37
C LYS A 63 -2.52 21.47 5.72
N ALA A 64 -2.53 20.13 5.71
CA ALA A 64 -2.35 19.31 6.90
C ALA A 64 -0.94 19.45 7.47
N ASN A 65 -0.82 19.24 8.77
CA ASN A 65 0.45 19.18 9.47
C ASN A 65 0.51 17.88 10.27
N ILE A 66 1.32 16.94 9.82
CA ILE A 66 1.46 15.59 10.40
C ILE A 66 2.91 15.28 10.77
N ASP A 67 3.10 14.41 11.75
CA ASP A 67 4.42 13.87 12.13
C ASP A 67 4.69 12.56 11.38
N ILE A 68 5.28 12.67 10.20
CA ILE A 68 5.57 11.52 9.33
C ILE A 68 6.49 10.50 10.02
N PRO A 69 7.61 10.89 10.66
CA PRO A 69 8.43 9.94 11.40
C PRO A 69 7.66 9.15 12.47
N GLN A 70 6.74 9.79 13.18
CA GLN A 70 5.93 9.10 14.19
C GLN A 70 4.92 8.14 13.54
N ILE A 71 4.29 8.51 12.43
CA ILE A 71 3.39 7.64 11.67
C ILE A 71 4.13 6.39 11.20
N VAL A 72 5.32 6.55 10.62
CA VAL A 72 6.18 5.43 10.20
C VAL A 72 6.46 4.50 11.38
N ARG A 73 6.91 5.03 12.51
CA ARG A 73 7.23 4.23 13.70
C ARG A 73 6.01 3.46 14.22
N ASN A 74 4.87 4.12 14.29
CA ASN A 74 3.61 3.51 14.74
C ASN A 74 3.20 2.37 13.80
N THR A 75 3.30 2.55 12.49
CA THR A 75 2.97 1.53 11.50
C THR A 75 3.88 0.31 11.64
N VAL A 76 5.19 0.52 11.68
CA VAL A 76 6.19 -0.55 11.81
C VAL A 76 6.01 -1.34 13.12
N THR A 77 5.78 -0.65 14.25
CA THR A 77 5.54 -1.31 15.54
C THR A 77 4.22 -2.05 15.59
N THR A 78 3.15 -1.51 14.96
CA THR A 78 1.83 -2.16 14.87
C THR A 78 1.88 -3.46 14.05
N ILE A 79 2.70 -3.50 13.03
CA ILE A 79 2.98 -4.73 12.26
C ILE A 79 3.61 -5.80 13.18
N GLY A 80 4.42 -5.39 14.15
CA GLY A 80 5.05 -6.28 15.11
C GLY A 80 6.56 -6.16 15.17
N TYR A 81 7.18 -5.24 14.46
CA TYR A 81 8.60 -4.92 14.55
C TYR A 81 8.84 -3.86 15.65
N ASP A 82 8.80 -4.30 16.88
CA ASP A 82 8.85 -3.49 18.09
C ASP A 82 10.11 -3.73 18.95
N SER A 83 11.03 -4.57 18.46
CA SER A 83 12.26 -4.94 19.16
C SER A 83 13.37 -5.30 18.17
N SER A 84 14.60 -4.94 18.51
CA SER A 84 15.80 -5.31 17.73
C SER A 84 16.03 -6.82 17.63
N GLU A 85 15.50 -7.61 18.56
CA GLU A 85 15.56 -9.08 18.52
C GLU A 85 14.78 -9.65 17.31
N LYS A 86 13.83 -8.90 16.78
CA LYS A 86 13.07 -9.25 15.59
C LYS A 86 13.77 -8.85 14.29
N GLY A 87 14.98 -8.30 14.38
CA GLY A 87 15.80 -7.87 13.25
C GLY A 87 15.42 -6.53 12.65
N PHE A 88 14.29 -5.93 13.11
CA PHE A 88 13.83 -4.60 12.74
C PHE A 88 13.02 -4.03 13.90
N ASP A 89 13.27 -2.79 14.29
CA ASP A 89 12.61 -2.14 15.40
C ASP A 89 12.13 -0.75 14.99
N GLY A 90 10.82 -0.56 14.90
CA GLY A 90 10.19 0.71 14.55
C GLY A 90 10.50 1.84 15.53
N ASN A 91 10.83 1.52 16.80
CA ASN A 91 11.19 2.54 17.80
C ASN A 91 12.57 3.16 17.53
N THR A 92 13.49 2.40 16.94
CA THR A 92 14.90 2.78 16.80
C THR A 92 15.40 2.86 15.36
N CYS A 93 14.61 2.41 14.39
CA CYS A 93 14.99 2.45 12.98
C CYS A 93 15.26 3.89 12.50
N ALA A 94 16.11 4.03 11.51
CA ALA A 94 16.29 5.29 10.82
C ALA A 94 15.05 5.60 9.97
N VAL A 95 14.55 6.82 10.08
CA VAL A 95 13.46 7.34 9.24
C VAL A 95 13.97 8.56 8.49
N MET A 96 13.96 8.50 7.18
CA MET A 96 14.28 9.64 6.31
C MET A 96 13.02 10.11 5.58
N VAL A 97 12.89 11.42 5.42
CA VAL A 97 11.77 12.06 4.72
C VAL A 97 12.33 13.01 3.67
N ALA A 98 11.95 12.79 2.42
CA ALA A 98 12.34 13.59 1.27
C ALA A 98 11.09 13.89 0.43
N LEU A 99 10.31 14.88 0.87
CA LEU A 99 9.03 15.27 0.26
C LEU A 99 9.11 16.69 -0.28
N ASP A 100 8.68 16.83 -1.52
CA ASP A 100 8.58 18.11 -2.22
C ASP A 100 7.10 18.45 -2.52
N LYS A 101 6.87 19.64 -3.06
CA LYS A 101 5.56 20.01 -3.61
C LYS A 101 5.47 19.53 -5.06
N GLN A 102 4.26 19.13 -5.48
CA GLN A 102 3.99 18.74 -6.85
C GLN A 102 4.39 19.85 -7.84
N SER A 103 4.97 19.48 -8.99
CA SER A 103 5.31 20.39 -10.07
C SER A 103 4.08 21.16 -10.56
N ALA A 104 4.21 22.48 -10.73
CA ALA A 104 3.15 23.33 -11.24
C ALA A 104 2.69 22.94 -12.67
N ASP A 105 3.61 22.42 -13.48
CA ASP A 105 3.31 21.99 -14.85
C ASP A 105 2.42 20.74 -14.87
N ILE A 106 2.69 19.77 -13.97
CA ILE A 106 1.86 18.57 -13.80
C ILE A 106 0.48 18.97 -13.26
N ALA A 107 0.44 19.82 -12.21
CA ALA A 107 -0.81 20.30 -11.62
C ALA A 107 -1.71 20.97 -12.66
N MET A 108 -1.19 21.81 -13.54
CA MET A 108 -1.96 22.42 -14.64
C MET A 108 -2.57 21.39 -15.58
N GLY A 109 -1.90 20.26 -15.79
CA GLY A 109 -2.36 19.19 -16.69
C GLY A 109 -3.51 18.35 -16.11
N VAL A 110 -3.48 18.08 -14.80
CA VAL A 110 -4.27 17.02 -14.16
C VAL A 110 -5.25 17.49 -13.08
N ASP A 111 -5.15 18.75 -12.62
CA ASP A 111 -6.01 19.28 -11.55
C ASP A 111 -7.45 19.58 -12.00
N LYS A 112 -7.69 19.71 -13.29
CA LYS A 112 -9.01 19.97 -13.86
C LYS A 112 -9.32 18.95 -14.95
N ALA A 113 -10.50 18.35 -14.90
CA ALA A 113 -11.00 17.48 -15.95
C ALA A 113 -11.04 18.20 -17.31
N LEU A 114 -10.86 17.46 -18.40
CA LEU A 114 -10.83 18.03 -19.74
C LEU A 114 -12.18 18.65 -20.12
N GLU A 115 -13.27 18.02 -19.72
CA GLU A 115 -14.65 18.46 -19.90
C GLU A 115 -14.88 19.81 -19.23
N ALA A 116 -14.39 19.96 -17.99
CA ALA A 116 -14.45 21.21 -17.25
C ALA A 116 -13.60 22.34 -17.88
N LYS A 117 -12.48 21.98 -18.54
CA LYS A 117 -11.67 22.95 -19.30
C LYS A 117 -12.36 23.42 -20.58
N ASN A 118 -13.20 22.57 -21.17
CA ASN A 118 -13.93 22.84 -22.40
C ASN A 118 -15.29 23.51 -22.17
N GLY A 119 -15.75 23.62 -20.93
CA GLY A 119 -17.05 24.23 -20.58
C GLY A 119 -18.24 23.32 -20.86
N GLU A 120 -18.08 22.01 -20.87
CA GLU A 120 -19.10 21.00 -21.17
C GLU A 120 -19.76 20.41 -19.91
N GLU A 121 -19.89 21.21 -18.83
CA GLU A 121 -20.30 20.74 -17.51
C GLU A 121 -21.82 20.73 -17.33
N ASP A 122 -22.39 19.56 -16.92
CA ASP A 122 -23.75 19.42 -16.41
C ASP A 122 -23.84 19.33 -14.86
N ASP A 123 -22.73 18.98 -14.16
CA ASP A 123 -22.68 18.86 -12.68
C ASP A 123 -21.35 19.43 -12.12
N ALA A 124 -21.30 20.73 -12.04
CA ALA A 124 -20.12 21.58 -12.04
C ALA A 124 -19.04 21.32 -10.95
N ALA A 125 -19.34 20.64 -9.86
CA ALA A 125 -18.38 20.49 -8.75
C ALA A 125 -17.64 19.15 -8.77
N ILE A 126 -18.31 18.07 -9.20
CA ILE A 126 -17.73 16.71 -9.26
C ILE A 126 -16.94 16.53 -10.55
N ASP A 127 -17.49 17.01 -11.66
CA ASP A 127 -16.87 16.89 -13.00
C ASP A 127 -15.62 17.78 -13.16
N ALA A 128 -15.47 18.80 -12.31
CA ALA A 128 -14.29 19.65 -12.28
C ALA A 128 -13.04 18.96 -11.65
N ILE A 129 -13.22 17.83 -10.95
CA ILE A 129 -12.10 17.12 -10.31
C ILE A 129 -11.27 16.43 -11.39
N GLY A 130 -10.00 16.83 -11.52
CA GLY A 130 -9.05 16.19 -12.40
C GLY A 130 -8.58 14.83 -11.89
N ALA A 131 -7.92 14.08 -12.75
CA ALA A 131 -7.39 12.75 -12.43
C ALA A 131 -6.26 12.74 -11.38
N GLY A 132 -5.65 13.89 -11.09
CA GLY A 132 -4.52 14.03 -10.17
C GLY A 132 -3.18 13.60 -10.76
N ASP A 133 -3.17 12.66 -11.70
CA ASP A 133 -2.01 12.22 -12.46
C ASP A 133 -2.42 11.67 -13.82
N GLN A 134 -1.47 11.51 -14.73
CA GLN A 134 -1.65 10.77 -15.97
C GLN A 134 -1.71 9.27 -15.69
N GLY A 135 -2.46 8.52 -16.49
CA GLY A 135 -2.52 7.08 -16.29
C GLY A 135 -3.34 6.34 -17.34
N MET A 136 -3.15 5.04 -17.36
CA MET A 136 -3.96 4.09 -18.10
C MET A 136 -4.39 2.98 -17.14
N MET A 137 -5.69 2.70 -17.08
CA MET A 137 -6.25 1.76 -16.13
C MET A 137 -6.77 0.51 -16.82
N PHE A 138 -6.58 -0.63 -16.16
CA PHE A 138 -7.12 -1.92 -16.57
C PHE A 138 -8.00 -2.47 -15.45
N GLY A 139 -9.12 -3.05 -15.81
CA GLY A 139 -10.03 -3.69 -14.87
C GLY A 139 -10.25 -5.16 -15.20
N TYR A 140 -10.29 -5.99 -14.18
CA TYR A 140 -10.66 -7.39 -14.29
C TYR A 140 -11.47 -7.81 -13.07
N ALA A 141 -12.55 -8.56 -13.30
CA ALA A 141 -13.36 -9.15 -12.25
C ALA A 141 -13.84 -10.53 -12.67
N THR A 142 -14.04 -11.41 -11.68
CA THR A 142 -14.56 -12.76 -11.88
C THR A 142 -15.55 -13.11 -10.78
N ASN A 143 -16.47 -14.03 -11.06
CA ASN A 143 -17.44 -14.50 -10.06
C ASN A 143 -16.96 -15.74 -9.30
N GLU A 144 -15.67 -16.03 -9.32
CA GLU A 144 -15.11 -17.18 -8.60
C GLU A 144 -15.17 -17.00 -7.06
N THR A 145 -15.19 -15.77 -6.59
CA THR A 145 -15.28 -15.42 -5.17
C THR A 145 -16.29 -14.29 -4.94
N PRO A 146 -16.85 -14.16 -3.72
CA PRO A 146 -17.75 -13.06 -3.37
C PRO A 146 -17.12 -11.68 -3.54
N GLU A 147 -15.78 -11.59 -3.42
CA GLU A 147 -15.00 -10.37 -3.59
C GLU A 147 -14.77 -10.00 -5.07
N LEU A 148 -15.32 -10.79 -6.01
CA LEU A 148 -15.12 -10.65 -7.45
C LEU A 148 -13.65 -10.79 -7.89
N MET A 149 -12.85 -11.46 -7.09
CA MET A 149 -11.43 -11.72 -7.32
C MET A 149 -11.21 -13.17 -7.79
N PRO A 150 -10.15 -13.43 -8.58
CA PRO A 150 -9.75 -14.80 -8.92
C PRO A 150 -9.49 -15.64 -7.66
N TYR A 151 -9.97 -16.87 -7.67
CA TYR A 151 -9.91 -17.77 -6.50
C TYR A 151 -8.49 -17.98 -5.95
N PRO A 152 -7.42 -18.20 -6.77
CA PRO A 152 -6.09 -18.45 -6.24
C PRO A 152 -5.54 -17.28 -5.42
N ILE A 153 -5.68 -16.05 -5.88
CA ILE A 153 -5.18 -14.87 -5.15
C ILE A 153 -6.04 -14.57 -3.91
N SER A 154 -7.37 -14.73 -3.99
CA SER A 154 -8.25 -14.56 -2.84
C SER A 154 -7.88 -15.55 -1.71
N LEU A 155 -7.60 -16.80 -2.08
CA LEU A 155 -7.17 -17.81 -1.10
C LEU A 155 -5.79 -17.49 -0.50
N ALA A 156 -4.83 -17.06 -1.32
CA ALA A 156 -3.51 -16.68 -0.86
C ALA A 156 -3.58 -15.51 0.15
N HIS A 157 -4.40 -14.49 -0.12
CA HIS A 157 -4.64 -13.39 0.82
C HIS A 157 -5.27 -13.86 2.12
N LYS A 158 -6.29 -14.72 2.06
CA LYS A 158 -6.96 -15.28 3.26
C LYS A 158 -5.99 -16.09 4.13
N LEU A 159 -5.09 -16.85 3.52
CA LEU A 159 -4.05 -17.60 4.24
C LEU A 159 -3.04 -16.66 4.93
N ALA A 160 -2.57 -15.63 4.24
CA ALA A 160 -1.65 -14.64 4.81
C ALA A 160 -2.29 -13.86 5.97
N LEU A 161 -3.56 -13.45 5.82
CA LEU A 161 -4.31 -12.79 6.89
C LEU A 161 -4.51 -13.71 8.10
N GLN A 162 -4.81 -14.99 7.88
CA GLN A 162 -4.96 -15.97 8.97
C GLN A 162 -3.65 -16.17 9.72
N LEU A 163 -2.52 -16.24 9.03
CA LEU A 163 -1.19 -16.31 9.66
C LEU A 163 -0.92 -15.09 10.55
N THR A 164 -1.20 -13.90 10.05
CA THR A 164 -1.08 -12.67 10.83
C THR A 164 -1.96 -12.70 12.08
N LYS A 165 -3.22 -13.13 11.94
CA LYS A 165 -4.17 -13.21 13.07
C LYS A 165 -3.67 -14.15 14.16
N VAL A 166 -3.33 -15.40 13.82
CA VAL A 166 -2.91 -16.40 14.82
C VAL A 166 -1.56 -16.08 15.48
N ARG A 167 -0.75 -15.26 14.83
CA ARG A 167 0.47 -14.69 15.40
C ARG A 167 0.13 -13.61 16.43
N LYS A 168 -0.71 -12.64 16.05
CA LYS A 168 -1.05 -11.50 16.92
C LYS A 168 -1.90 -11.89 18.12
N ASP A 169 -2.78 -12.85 17.99
CA ASP A 169 -3.62 -13.33 19.10
C ASP A 169 -2.93 -14.35 20.02
N GLY A 170 -1.69 -14.73 19.71
CA GLY A 170 -0.89 -15.66 20.50
C GLY A 170 -1.28 -17.12 20.37
N THR A 171 -2.16 -17.49 19.43
CA THR A 171 -2.52 -18.89 19.14
C THR A 171 -1.28 -19.69 18.73
N LEU A 172 -0.37 -19.09 17.98
CA LEU A 172 0.92 -19.64 17.63
C LEU A 172 2.03 -18.89 18.38
N THR A 173 2.46 -19.44 19.51
CA THR A 173 3.50 -18.83 20.36
C THR A 173 4.92 -19.03 19.85
N SER A 174 5.14 -20.02 18.96
CA SER A 174 6.44 -20.33 18.37
C SER A 174 6.76 -19.52 17.12
N VAL A 175 5.90 -18.59 16.75
CA VAL A 175 6.04 -17.78 15.55
C VAL A 175 7.07 -16.68 15.81
N SER A 176 8.32 -16.98 15.49
CA SER A 176 9.39 -15.99 15.45
C SER A 176 9.15 -14.99 14.30
N TYR A 177 9.95 -13.93 14.26
CA TYR A 177 9.87 -12.90 13.22
C TYR A 177 9.93 -13.44 11.78
N THR A 178 10.36 -14.69 11.56
CA THR A 178 10.35 -15.36 10.25
C THR A 178 8.97 -15.41 9.61
N HIS A 179 7.90 -15.35 10.40
CA HIS A 179 6.51 -15.32 9.91
C HIS A 179 6.02 -13.91 9.56
N LEU A 180 6.84 -12.89 9.76
CA LEU A 180 6.57 -11.52 9.30
C LEU A 180 6.97 -11.32 7.83
N ARG A 181 7.76 -12.23 7.27
CA ARG A 181 8.25 -12.20 5.88
C ARG A 181 7.52 -13.21 4.99
N ALA A 182 7.75 -13.10 3.69
CA ALA A 182 7.38 -14.14 2.74
C ALA A 182 8.06 -15.46 3.09
N HIS A 183 7.34 -16.56 2.93
CA HIS A 183 7.90 -17.89 3.08
C HIS A 183 8.53 -18.35 1.76
N GLU A 184 9.84 -18.45 1.75
CA GLU A 184 10.54 -19.07 0.65
C GLU A 184 10.29 -20.58 0.67
N THR A 185 9.90 -21.13 -0.47
CA THR A 185 9.83 -22.57 -0.66
C THR A 185 11.17 -23.06 -1.21
N GLY A 186 11.59 -24.28 -0.88
CA GLY A 186 12.85 -24.85 -1.35
C GLY A 186 12.97 -25.00 -2.88
N ARG A 187 12.01 -24.51 -3.63
CA ARG A 187 12.00 -24.44 -5.11
C ARG A 187 12.30 -23.06 -5.66
N ASN A 188 12.41 -22.05 -4.81
CA ASN A 188 12.67 -20.65 -5.16
C ASN A 188 14.14 -20.28 -4.92
N LEU A 189 15.00 -21.26 -4.67
CA LEU A 189 16.44 -21.14 -4.52
C LEU A 189 17.16 -21.44 -5.82
#